data_d8858127cf177d381a59806705cb45dd
#
_entry.id   d8858127cf177d381a59806705cb45dd
#
_cell.length_a   1.000
_cell.length_b   1.000
_cell.length_c   1.000
_cell.angle_alpha   90.00
_cell.angle_beta   90.00
_cell.angle_gamma   90.00
#
_symmetry.space_group_name_H-M   'P 1'
#
loop_
_entity.id
_entity.type
_entity.pdbx_description
1 polymer ?
#
loop_
_entity_poly.entity_id
_entity_poly.type
_entity_poly.pdbx_seq_one_letter_code
_entity_poly.pdbx_strand_id
1 'polypeptide(L)'
;MKDNYRWLAPVYTPLSRMVFGNQLHEANTCFLSNIPNKKVLILGGGDGWDYRGFQDNLTGKFVELSPSMLSKAEKNLKDSKLHFVIGPFDFKEKYDVILLPFVLDTFNDQDLEIFFSKVKDSLNSGGKVILADFFPSQNWRQELMIKTIISGFRMLAGHVRQDLPDYEYFFRSIGMEKVEEKIWKKGWIKAQIWK
;
A
#
# COMPACT_ATOMS: atom_id res chain seq x y z
N MET A 1 -16.81 -1.74 13.90
CA MET A 1 -16.10 -2.63 12.95
C MET A 1 -15.19 -3.55 13.75
N LYS A 2 -15.25 -4.89 13.54
CA LYS A 2 -14.33 -5.81 14.24
C LYS A 2 -12.92 -5.57 13.71
N ASP A 3 -11.94 -5.29 14.58
CA ASP A 3 -10.53 -5.20 14.21
C ASP A 3 -9.96 -6.62 14.03
N ASN A 4 -10.13 -7.15 12.82
CA ASN A 4 -9.65 -8.48 12.47
C ASN A 4 -8.11 -8.58 12.46
N TYR A 5 -7.42 -7.43 12.36
CA TYR A 5 -5.95 -7.34 12.37
C TYR A 5 -5.35 -7.33 13.78
N ARG A 6 -6.17 -7.16 14.83
CA ARG A 6 -5.68 -7.10 16.22
C ARG A 6 -4.80 -8.28 16.60
N TRP A 7 -5.16 -9.49 16.16
CA TRP A 7 -4.40 -10.71 16.45
C TRP A 7 -3.17 -10.88 15.56
N LEU A 8 -3.19 -10.33 14.34
CA LEU A 8 -2.06 -10.35 13.40
C LEU A 8 -1.04 -9.25 13.68
N ALA A 9 -1.48 -8.10 14.16
CA ALA A 9 -0.65 -6.92 14.37
C ALA A 9 0.65 -7.16 15.19
N PRO A 10 0.70 -8.04 16.21
CA PRO A 10 1.94 -8.33 16.93
C PRO A 10 2.92 -9.22 16.15
N VAL A 11 2.42 -10.11 15.29
CA VAL A 11 3.24 -11.12 14.59
C VAL A 11 3.45 -10.82 13.11
N TYR A 12 2.64 -9.91 12.54
CA TYR A 12 2.70 -9.59 11.12
C TYR A 12 4.07 -9.05 10.69
N THR A 13 4.56 -8.02 11.35
CA THR A 13 5.85 -7.40 11.03
C THR A 13 7.03 -8.36 11.23
N PRO A 14 7.15 -9.13 12.34
CA PRO A 14 8.17 -10.15 12.46
C PRO A 14 8.09 -11.25 11.41
N LEU A 15 6.87 -11.75 11.13
CA LEU A 15 6.66 -12.82 10.15
C LEU A 15 6.98 -12.36 8.72
N SER A 16 6.51 -11.19 8.32
CA SER A 16 6.81 -10.62 7.00
C SER A 16 8.31 -10.39 6.82
N ARG A 17 9.01 -9.89 7.85
CA ARG A 17 10.47 -9.75 7.81
C ARG A 17 11.20 -11.10 7.73
N MET A 18 10.72 -12.12 8.41
CA MET A 18 11.31 -13.47 8.35
C MET A 18 11.19 -14.06 6.94
N VAL A 19 10.06 -13.84 6.25
CA VAL A 19 9.78 -14.40 4.92
C VAL A 19 10.42 -13.55 3.80
N PHE A 20 10.29 -12.22 3.89
CA PHE A 20 10.66 -11.29 2.82
C PHE A 20 11.95 -10.49 3.11
N GLY A 21 12.50 -10.60 4.33
CA GLY A 21 13.64 -9.77 4.74
C GLY A 21 13.28 -8.28 4.72
N ASN A 22 14.17 -7.45 4.17
CA ASN A 22 13.95 -6.01 4.03
C ASN A 22 13.22 -5.60 2.74
N GLN A 23 12.87 -6.55 1.87
CA GLN A 23 12.43 -6.22 0.51
C GLN A 23 11.07 -5.55 0.47
N LEU A 24 10.15 -5.84 1.40
CA LEU A 24 8.89 -5.11 1.51
C LEU A 24 9.16 -3.65 1.94
N HIS A 25 10.04 -3.46 2.90
CA HIS A 25 10.48 -2.12 3.32
C HIS A 25 11.14 -1.35 2.15
N GLU A 26 12.05 -1.99 1.43
CA GLU A 26 12.71 -1.38 0.26
C GLU A 26 11.69 -1.00 -0.82
N ALA A 27 10.72 -1.88 -1.12
CA ALA A 27 9.67 -1.60 -2.08
C ALA A 27 8.78 -0.41 -1.65
N ASN A 28 8.40 -0.35 -0.37
CA ASN A 28 7.58 0.75 0.17
C ASN A 28 8.31 2.10 0.19
N THR A 29 9.64 2.10 0.23
CA THR A 29 10.41 3.32 0.51
C THR A 29 11.30 3.80 -0.63
N CYS A 30 11.57 2.96 -1.63
CA CYS A 30 12.56 3.23 -2.68
C CYS A 30 12.33 4.50 -3.50
N PHE A 31 11.13 5.07 -3.47
CA PHE A 31 10.78 6.32 -4.17
C PHE A 31 10.48 7.50 -3.25
N LEU A 32 10.58 7.33 -1.92
CA LEU A 32 10.22 8.38 -0.98
C LEU A 32 11.22 9.54 -0.95
N SER A 33 12.49 9.30 -1.27
CA SER A 33 13.48 10.37 -1.40
C SER A 33 13.15 11.37 -2.52
N ASN A 34 12.28 10.97 -3.46
CA ASN A 34 11.91 11.78 -4.63
C ASN A 34 10.63 12.62 -4.41
N ILE A 35 10.13 12.69 -3.16
CA ILE A 35 8.87 13.39 -2.85
C ILE A 35 8.99 14.44 -1.73
N PRO A 36 10.12 15.19 -1.57
CA PRO A 36 10.23 16.18 -0.53
C PRO A 36 9.18 17.29 -0.72
N ASN A 37 8.60 17.74 0.41
CA ASN A 37 7.58 18.80 0.43
C ASN A 37 6.31 18.56 -0.38
N LYS A 38 5.96 17.29 -0.64
CA LYS A 38 4.73 16.92 -1.33
C LYS A 38 3.63 16.57 -0.33
N LYS A 39 2.38 16.95 -0.64
CA LYS A 39 1.21 16.50 0.10
C LYS A 39 0.94 15.04 -0.29
N VAL A 40 1.15 14.13 0.67
CA VAL A 40 1.01 12.70 0.44
C VAL A 40 -0.29 12.15 1.03
N LEU A 41 -0.80 11.10 0.40
CA LEU A 41 -1.80 10.22 0.96
C LEU A 41 -1.21 8.82 1.05
N ILE A 42 -1.20 8.23 2.23
CA ILE A 42 -0.77 6.84 2.45
C ILE A 42 -2.02 6.03 2.77
N LEU A 43 -2.34 5.04 1.95
CA LEU A 43 -3.49 4.16 2.13
C LEU A 43 -3.06 2.76 2.53
N GLY A 44 -3.52 2.29 3.69
CA GLY A 44 -3.19 0.95 4.19
C GLY A 44 -1.73 0.81 4.60
N GLY A 45 -1.12 1.87 5.14
CA GLY A 45 0.30 1.88 5.51
C GLY A 45 0.66 1.04 6.75
N GLY A 46 -0.31 0.28 7.29
CA GLY A 46 -0.11 -0.62 8.42
C GLY A 46 0.33 0.11 9.69
N ASP A 47 1.38 -0.40 10.33
CA ASP A 47 1.93 0.22 11.55
C ASP A 47 2.87 1.42 11.28
N GLY A 48 3.04 1.83 10.04
CA GLY A 48 3.86 2.98 9.64
C GLY A 48 5.37 2.78 9.81
N TRP A 49 5.83 1.60 10.23
CA TRP A 49 7.24 1.35 10.54
C TRP A 49 8.18 1.65 9.38
N ASP A 50 7.78 1.32 8.16
CA ASP A 50 8.61 1.50 6.97
C ASP A 50 8.93 2.98 6.69
N TYR A 51 8.04 3.88 7.08
CA TYR A 51 8.15 5.31 6.78
C TYR A 51 8.94 6.13 7.82
N ARG A 52 9.38 5.52 8.94
CA ARG A 52 10.06 6.23 10.04
C ARG A 52 11.26 7.06 9.60
N GLY A 53 12.09 6.51 8.71
CA GLY A 53 13.26 7.21 8.17
C GLY A 53 12.95 8.40 7.28
N PHE A 54 11.68 8.61 6.93
CA PHE A 54 11.22 9.66 6.03
C PHE A 54 10.22 10.61 6.70
N GLN A 55 9.89 10.41 7.98
CA GLN A 55 8.78 11.08 8.66
C GLN A 55 8.86 12.60 8.63
N ASP A 56 10.05 13.20 8.68
CA ASP A 56 10.25 14.66 8.63
C ASP A 56 9.76 15.29 7.31
N ASN A 57 9.73 14.49 6.25
CA ASN A 57 9.30 14.90 4.90
C ASN A 57 7.86 14.50 4.56
N LEU A 58 7.17 13.78 5.47
CA LEU A 58 5.81 13.32 5.24
C LEU A 58 4.80 14.34 5.77
N THR A 59 4.04 14.91 4.84
CA THR A 59 2.93 15.84 5.13
C THR A 59 1.69 15.40 4.39
N GLY A 60 0.53 15.36 5.04
CA GLY A 60 -0.72 14.97 4.40
C GLY A 60 -1.55 14.02 5.24
N LYS A 61 -1.96 12.88 4.69
CA LYS A 61 -2.88 11.96 5.37
C LYS A 61 -2.39 10.52 5.35
N PHE A 62 -2.58 9.84 6.47
CA PHE A 62 -2.34 8.41 6.65
C PHE A 62 -3.68 7.75 7.00
N VAL A 63 -4.14 6.82 6.18
CA VAL A 63 -5.44 6.16 6.36
C VAL A 63 -5.24 4.67 6.55
N GLU A 64 -5.82 4.13 7.61
CA GLU A 64 -5.72 2.73 7.97
C GLU A 64 -7.05 2.21 8.50
N LEU A 65 -7.42 0.98 8.14
CA LEU A 65 -8.67 0.35 8.59
C LEU A 65 -8.58 -0.24 9.99
N SER A 66 -7.40 -0.70 10.40
CA SER A 66 -7.17 -1.32 11.69
C SER A 66 -6.83 -0.28 12.76
N PRO A 67 -7.66 -0.11 13.81
CA PRO A 67 -7.35 0.79 14.92
C PRO A 67 -6.03 0.45 15.62
N SER A 68 -5.71 -0.83 15.74
CA SER A 68 -4.47 -1.28 16.38
C SER A 68 -3.22 -0.95 15.55
N MET A 69 -3.31 -1.04 14.22
CA MET A 69 -2.23 -0.63 13.32
C MET A 69 -2.09 0.90 13.30
N LEU A 70 -3.20 1.64 13.18
CA LEU A 70 -3.18 3.09 13.20
C LEU A 70 -2.52 3.64 14.47
N SER A 71 -2.87 3.10 15.64
CA SER A 71 -2.27 3.52 16.91
C SER A 71 -0.75 3.27 16.98
N LYS A 72 -0.25 2.23 16.28
CA LYS A 72 1.19 2.02 16.14
C LYS A 72 1.81 3.01 15.15
N ALA A 73 1.12 3.28 14.03
CA ALA A 73 1.58 4.26 13.03
C ALA A 73 1.73 5.65 13.64
N GLU A 74 0.77 6.10 14.45
CA GLU A 74 0.85 7.38 15.18
C GLU A 74 2.10 7.47 16.06
N LYS A 75 2.45 6.37 16.75
CA LYS A 75 3.67 6.33 17.58
C LYS A 75 4.95 6.28 16.75
N ASN A 76 4.93 5.50 15.67
CA ASN A 76 6.09 5.33 14.80
C ASN A 76 6.42 6.57 13.96
N LEU A 77 5.40 7.37 13.65
CA LEU A 77 5.49 8.55 12.79
C LEU A 77 5.13 9.84 13.54
N LYS A 78 5.39 9.88 14.84
CA LYS A 78 5.02 10.99 15.75
C LYS A 78 5.62 12.35 15.35
N ASP A 79 6.75 12.34 14.66
CA ASP A 79 7.46 13.53 14.22
C ASP A 79 7.06 13.95 12.79
N SER A 80 6.15 13.21 12.14
CA SER A 80 5.60 13.57 10.83
C SER A 80 4.51 14.64 10.93
N LYS A 81 4.22 15.26 9.79
CA LYS A 81 3.07 16.17 9.62
C LYS A 81 1.88 15.47 8.97
N LEU A 82 1.71 14.17 9.26
CA LEU A 82 0.60 13.37 8.78
C LEU A 82 -0.63 13.50 9.69
N HIS A 83 -1.79 13.60 9.09
CA HIS A 83 -3.07 13.46 9.77
C HIS A 83 -3.53 12.00 9.68
N PHE A 84 -3.65 11.33 10.82
CA PHE A 84 -4.02 9.92 10.91
C PHE A 84 -5.54 9.76 10.94
N VAL A 85 -6.06 8.89 10.08
CA VAL A 85 -7.50 8.67 9.92
C VAL A 85 -7.82 7.18 9.96
N ILE A 86 -8.73 6.80 10.84
CA ILE A 86 -9.28 5.46 10.90
C ILE A 86 -10.47 5.33 9.95
N GLY A 87 -10.53 4.25 9.19
CA GLY A 87 -11.68 3.91 8.37
C GLY A 87 -11.40 3.90 6.86
N PRO A 88 -12.46 3.77 6.05
CA PRO A 88 -12.33 3.82 4.62
C PRO A 88 -11.90 5.22 4.17
N PHE A 89 -11.16 5.27 3.08
CA PHE A 89 -10.69 6.52 2.54
C PHE A 89 -11.84 7.35 1.93
N ASP A 90 -11.91 8.62 2.30
CA ASP A 90 -12.78 9.61 1.65
C ASP A 90 -11.96 10.48 0.69
N PHE A 91 -12.27 10.43 -0.58
CA PHE A 91 -11.52 11.09 -1.66
C PHE A 91 -11.87 12.60 -1.80
N LYS A 92 -11.97 13.33 -0.70
CA LYS A 92 -12.40 14.74 -0.70
C LYS A 92 -11.27 15.75 -0.94
N GLU A 93 -10.03 15.32 -0.78
CA GLU A 93 -8.88 16.20 -0.89
C GLU A 93 -7.99 15.82 -2.09
N LYS A 94 -7.17 16.77 -2.50
CA LYS A 94 -6.16 16.57 -3.56
C LYS A 94 -4.77 16.33 -2.95
N TYR A 95 -4.00 15.44 -3.60
CA TYR A 95 -2.65 15.05 -3.19
C TYR A 95 -1.68 15.12 -4.36
N ASP A 96 -0.41 15.38 -4.07
CA ASP A 96 0.66 15.32 -5.06
C ASP A 96 1.12 13.89 -5.29
N VAL A 97 1.04 13.06 -4.23
CA VAL A 97 1.46 11.66 -4.27
C VAL A 97 0.50 10.81 -3.46
N ILE A 98 0.06 9.71 -4.05
CA ILE A 98 -0.70 8.66 -3.36
C ILE A 98 0.19 7.42 -3.26
N LEU A 99 0.39 6.91 -2.04
CA LEU A 99 1.16 5.69 -1.75
C LEU A 99 0.20 4.53 -1.48
N LEU A 100 0.39 3.44 -2.21
CA LEU A 100 -0.42 2.21 -2.12
C LEU A 100 0.50 1.02 -1.77
N PRO A 101 0.83 0.85 -0.47
CA PRO A 101 1.73 -0.21 -0.01
C PRO A 101 0.97 -1.51 0.27
N PHE A 102 1.04 -2.51 -0.61
CA PHE A 102 0.46 -3.85 -0.41
C PHE A 102 -1.01 -3.81 0.04
N VAL A 103 -1.82 -3.03 -0.65
CA VAL A 103 -3.22 -2.77 -0.28
C VAL A 103 -4.23 -3.15 -1.37
N LEU A 104 -3.82 -3.15 -2.64
CA LEU A 104 -4.76 -3.34 -3.75
C LEU A 104 -5.25 -4.79 -3.89
N ASP A 105 -4.49 -5.76 -3.43
CA ASP A 105 -4.88 -7.17 -3.38
C ASP A 105 -6.02 -7.45 -2.38
N THR A 106 -6.38 -6.45 -1.56
CA THR A 106 -7.49 -6.56 -0.60
C THR A 106 -8.86 -6.25 -1.21
N PHE A 107 -8.91 -5.67 -2.41
CA PHE A 107 -10.14 -5.26 -3.10
C PHE A 107 -10.55 -6.30 -4.16
N ASN A 108 -11.87 -6.44 -4.40
CA ASN A 108 -12.37 -7.10 -5.61
C ASN A 108 -12.29 -6.15 -6.82
N ASP A 109 -12.54 -6.65 -8.04
CA ASP A 109 -12.37 -5.83 -9.25
C ASP A 109 -13.37 -4.68 -9.34
N GLN A 110 -14.63 -4.87 -8.90
CA GLN A 110 -15.63 -3.81 -8.89
C GLN A 110 -15.24 -2.66 -7.93
N ASP A 111 -14.74 -3.01 -6.75
CA ASP A 111 -14.25 -2.03 -5.79
C ASP A 111 -12.99 -1.32 -6.31
N LEU A 112 -12.11 -2.02 -7.05
CA LEU A 112 -10.93 -1.42 -7.68
C LEU A 112 -11.32 -0.41 -8.75
N GLU A 113 -12.32 -0.67 -9.60
CA GLU A 113 -12.79 0.29 -10.61
C GLU A 113 -13.25 1.61 -9.94
N ILE A 114 -14.06 1.49 -8.90
CA ILE A 114 -14.53 2.65 -8.12
C ILE A 114 -13.36 3.35 -7.43
N PHE A 115 -12.44 2.59 -6.85
CA PHE A 115 -11.27 3.11 -6.16
C PHE A 115 -10.37 3.89 -7.11
N PHE A 116 -10.03 3.33 -8.28
CA PHE A 116 -9.15 4.00 -9.25
C PHE A 116 -9.76 5.28 -9.83
N SER A 117 -11.08 5.30 -10.09
CA SER A 117 -11.76 6.54 -10.47
C SER A 117 -11.56 7.63 -9.41
N LYS A 118 -11.74 7.30 -8.14
CA LYS A 118 -11.53 8.23 -7.03
C LYS A 118 -10.06 8.61 -6.83
N VAL A 119 -9.12 7.69 -7.07
CA VAL A 119 -7.67 7.99 -7.06
C VAL A 119 -7.35 9.09 -8.06
N LYS A 120 -7.86 8.98 -9.30
CA LYS A 120 -7.70 10.00 -10.35
C LYS A 120 -8.22 11.37 -9.86
N ASP A 121 -9.42 11.36 -9.29
CA ASP A 121 -10.05 12.59 -8.78
C ASP A 121 -9.32 13.19 -7.57
N SER A 122 -8.50 12.43 -6.87
CA SER A 122 -7.74 12.88 -5.70
C SER A 122 -6.30 13.29 -6.01
N LEU A 123 -5.88 13.27 -7.27
CA LEU A 123 -4.57 13.75 -7.67
C LEU A 123 -4.60 15.22 -8.10
N ASN A 124 -3.59 15.96 -7.68
CA ASN A 124 -3.26 17.26 -8.26
C ASN A 124 -2.80 17.11 -9.71
N SER A 125 -2.85 18.18 -10.49
CA SER A 125 -2.24 18.19 -11.83
C SER A 125 -0.75 17.81 -11.75
N GLY A 126 -0.33 16.79 -12.52
CA GLY A 126 1.02 16.24 -12.45
C GLY A 126 1.31 15.39 -11.21
N GLY A 127 0.29 15.08 -10.42
CA GLY A 127 0.38 14.14 -9.31
C GLY A 127 0.74 12.72 -9.77
N LYS A 128 1.18 11.88 -8.84
CA LYS A 128 1.60 10.51 -9.13
C LYS A 128 1.10 9.52 -8.08
N VAL A 129 0.97 8.26 -8.50
CA VAL A 129 0.76 7.14 -7.60
C VAL A 129 2.05 6.34 -7.49
N ILE A 130 2.41 5.95 -6.28
CA ILE A 130 3.48 4.99 -6.00
C ILE A 130 2.82 3.72 -5.47
N LEU A 131 2.88 2.66 -6.26
CA LEU A 131 2.42 1.34 -5.90
C LEU A 131 3.61 0.50 -5.46
N ALA A 132 3.51 -0.18 -4.33
CA ALA A 132 4.35 -1.31 -3.95
C ALA A 132 3.45 -2.50 -3.69
N ASP A 133 3.64 -3.60 -4.43
CA ASP A 133 2.75 -4.76 -4.28
C ASP A 133 3.40 -6.06 -4.78
N PHE A 134 2.71 -7.18 -4.56
CA PHE A 134 3.03 -8.47 -5.17
C PHE A 134 2.54 -8.53 -6.60
N PHE A 135 3.30 -9.23 -7.44
CA PHE A 135 2.97 -9.46 -8.85
C PHE A 135 3.04 -10.95 -9.18
N PRO A 136 2.32 -11.43 -10.20
CA PRO A 136 2.39 -12.82 -10.63
C PRO A 136 3.83 -13.26 -10.88
N SER A 137 4.18 -14.45 -10.42
CA SER A 137 5.51 -15.02 -10.57
C SER A 137 5.48 -16.28 -11.43
N GLN A 138 6.52 -16.52 -12.22
CA GLN A 138 6.70 -17.78 -12.94
C GLN A 138 7.20 -18.91 -12.03
N ASN A 139 7.53 -18.62 -10.77
CA ASN A 139 8.00 -19.60 -9.81
C ASN A 139 6.81 -20.16 -9.01
N TRP A 140 6.49 -21.43 -9.22
CA TRP A 140 5.38 -22.13 -8.57
C TRP A 140 5.41 -22.06 -7.02
N ARG A 141 6.61 -22.00 -6.41
CA ARG A 141 6.75 -21.86 -4.94
C ARG A 141 6.31 -20.48 -4.47
N GLN A 142 6.62 -19.44 -5.25
CA GLN A 142 6.17 -18.08 -4.96
C GLN A 142 4.67 -17.94 -5.16
N GLU A 143 4.10 -18.54 -6.20
CA GLU A 143 2.65 -18.58 -6.41
C GLU A 143 1.93 -19.31 -5.27
N LEU A 144 2.44 -20.46 -4.83
CA LEU A 144 1.87 -21.18 -3.70
C LEU A 144 1.93 -20.32 -2.42
N MET A 145 3.02 -19.60 -2.20
CA MET A 145 3.18 -18.71 -1.06
C MET A 145 2.22 -17.51 -1.12
N ILE A 146 2.03 -16.88 -2.29
CA ILE A 146 1.01 -15.84 -2.47
C ILE A 146 -0.38 -16.38 -2.14
N LYS A 147 -0.77 -17.51 -2.72
CA LYS A 147 -2.07 -18.14 -2.46
C LYS A 147 -2.28 -18.44 -0.96
N THR A 148 -1.23 -18.85 -0.27
CA THR A 148 -1.28 -19.09 1.17
C THR A 148 -1.45 -17.78 1.95
N ILE A 149 -0.72 -16.73 1.58
CA ILE A 149 -0.83 -15.40 2.19
C ILE A 149 -2.23 -14.81 1.95
N ILE A 150 -2.70 -14.79 0.71
CA ILE A 150 -4.05 -14.30 0.35
C ILE A 150 -5.13 -15.11 1.09
N SER A 151 -4.99 -16.45 1.15
CA SER A 151 -5.93 -17.30 1.88
C SER A 151 -5.92 -17.02 3.38
N GLY A 152 -4.75 -16.75 3.96
CA GLY A 152 -4.60 -16.35 5.36
C GLY A 152 -5.29 -15.01 5.63
N PHE A 153 -5.07 -14.01 4.79
CA PHE A 153 -5.74 -12.72 4.91
C PHE A 153 -7.25 -12.82 4.66
N ARG A 154 -7.70 -13.66 3.72
CA ARG A 154 -9.12 -13.92 3.49
C ARG A 154 -9.80 -14.49 4.73
N MET A 155 -9.17 -15.46 5.38
CA MET A 155 -9.72 -16.10 6.58
C MET A 155 -9.76 -15.15 7.78
N LEU A 156 -8.73 -14.31 7.94
CA LEU A 156 -8.54 -13.45 9.12
C LEU A 156 -9.17 -12.07 8.95
N ALA A 157 -9.11 -11.49 7.75
CA ALA A 157 -9.57 -10.13 7.45
C ALA A 157 -10.86 -10.07 6.62
N GLY A 158 -11.38 -11.22 6.16
CA GLY A 158 -12.59 -11.29 5.34
C GLY A 158 -12.40 -10.79 3.91
N HIS A 159 -11.17 -10.87 3.38
CA HIS A 159 -10.88 -10.46 2.00
C HIS A 159 -11.62 -11.35 1.01
N VAL A 160 -12.13 -10.75 -0.07
CA VAL A 160 -12.94 -11.45 -1.08
C VAL A 160 -12.08 -12.03 -2.19
N ARG A 161 -10.93 -11.41 -2.47
CA ARG A 161 -10.07 -11.75 -3.60
C ARG A 161 -9.30 -13.06 -3.40
N GLN A 162 -9.06 -13.79 -4.51
CA GLN A 162 -8.33 -15.07 -4.52
C GLN A 162 -7.03 -15.02 -5.36
N ASP A 163 -6.83 -13.95 -6.12
CA ASP A 163 -5.73 -13.73 -7.05
C ASP A 163 -5.16 -12.31 -6.90
N LEU A 164 -4.12 -11.98 -7.64
CA LEU A 164 -3.59 -10.62 -7.71
C LEU A 164 -4.33 -9.81 -8.77
N PRO A 165 -4.58 -8.51 -8.54
CA PRO A 165 -5.17 -7.62 -9.53
C PRO A 165 -4.29 -7.46 -10.78
N ASP A 166 -4.91 -7.19 -11.91
CA ASP A 166 -4.22 -6.61 -13.07
C ASP A 166 -4.02 -5.10 -12.82
N TYR A 167 -2.96 -4.76 -12.09
CA TYR A 167 -2.65 -3.36 -11.75
C TYR A 167 -2.52 -2.48 -12.99
N GLU A 168 -1.90 -3.01 -14.05
CA GLU A 168 -1.67 -2.25 -15.29
C GLU A 168 -2.98 -1.89 -15.97
N TYR A 169 -3.94 -2.80 -16.02
CA TYR A 169 -5.29 -2.53 -16.52
C TYR A 169 -5.94 -1.37 -15.76
N PHE A 170 -5.95 -1.43 -14.43
CA PHE A 170 -6.61 -0.41 -13.60
C PHE A 170 -5.96 0.97 -13.73
N PHE A 171 -4.63 1.06 -13.72
CA PHE A 171 -3.94 2.34 -13.91
C PHE A 171 -4.18 2.92 -15.29
N ARG A 172 -4.11 2.10 -16.34
CA ARG A 172 -4.36 2.55 -17.71
C ARG A 172 -5.81 2.97 -17.94
N SER A 173 -6.78 2.34 -17.28
CA SER A 173 -8.22 2.69 -17.40
C SER A 173 -8.51 4.12 -16.93
N ILE A 174 -7.70 4.66 -16.03
CA ILE A 174 -7.81 6.05 -15.57
C ILE A 174 -6.84 7.01 -16.30
N GLY A 175 -6.15 6.54 -17.33
CA GLY A 175 -5.26 7.33 -18.18
C GLY A 175 -3.88 7.58 -17.59
N MET A 176 -3.43 6.72 -16.66
CA MET A 176 -2.07 6.78 -16.11
C MET A 176 -1.11 5.85 -16.85
N GLU A 177 0.14 6.27 -16.95
CA GLU A 177 1.22 5.49 -17.55
C GLU A 177 2.29 5.18 -16.50
N LYS A 178 2.89 3.99 -16.61
CA LYS A 178 4.00 3.59 -15.76
C LYS A 178 5.27 4.30 -16.21
N VAL A 179 5.87 5.10 -15.33
CA VAL A 179 7.07 5.89 -15.65
C VAL A 179 8.35 5.33 -15.03
N GLU A 180 8.25 4.57 -13.94
CA GLU A 180 9.39 3.95 -13.29
C GLU A 180 8.98 2.64 -12.60
N GLU A 181 9.89 1.66 -12.56
CA GLU A 181 9.67 0.38 -11.88
C GLU A 181 10.96 -0.09 -11.22
N LYS A 182 10.88 -0.59 -9.98
CA LYS A 182 11.93 -1.34 -9.30
C LYS A 182 11.41 -2.73 -8.96
N ILE A 183 12.31 -3.73 -9.00
CA ILE A 183 11.95 -5.15 -8.96
C ILE A 183 12.77 -5.87 -7.91
N TRP A 184 12.10 -6.70 -7.10
CA TRP A 184 12.71 -7.64 -6.15
C TRP A 184 12.18 -9.06 -6.37
N LYS A 185 12.92 -10.05 -5.86
CA LYS A 185 12.53 -11.48 -5.96
C LYS A 185 12.16 -11.91 -7.38
N LYS A 186 12.94 -11.48 -8.39
CA LYS A 186 12.70 -11.84 -9.80
C LYS A 186 11.31 -11.40 -10.32
N GLY A 187 10.83 -10.23 -9.88
CA GLY A 187 9.57 -9.64 -10.32
C GLY A 187 8.36 -9.97 -9.48
N TRP A 188 8.53 -10.75 -8.41
CA TRP A 188 7.43 -11.07 -7.50
C TRP A 188 7.02 -9.89 -6.61
N ILE A 189 7.97 -9.02 -6.22
CA ILE A 189 7.71 -7.76 -5.54
C ILE A 189 8.15 -6.65 -6.46
N LYS A 190 7.30 -5.66 -6.67
CA LYS A 190 7.63 -4.48 -7.46
C LYS A 190 7.19 -3.21 -6.76
N ALA A 191 7.91 -2.13 -7.04
CA ALA A 191 7.47 -0.78 -6.77
C ALA A 191 7.41 -0.02 -8.10
N GLN A 192 6.32 0.71 -8.32
CA GLN A 192 6.03 1.39 -9.58
C GLN A 192 5.59 2.83 -9.33
N ILE A 193 6.02 3.75 -10.20
CA ILE A 193 5.48 5.11 -10.29
C ILE A 193 4.57 5.19 -11.49
N TRP A 194 3.35 5.66 -11.26
CA TRP A 194 2.33 5.94 -12.27
C TRP A 194 1.99 7.43 -12.32
N LYS A 195 1.87 7.98 -13.54
CA LYS A 195 1.50 9.37 -13.81
C LYS A 195 0.44 9.47 -14.89
#